data_efee32e2c747108cae35ed85fc23c377
#
_entry.id   efee32e2c747108cae35ed85fc23c377
#
_cell.length_a   1.000
_cell.length_b   1.000
_cell.length_c   1.000
_cell.angle_alpha   90.00
_cell.angle_beta   90.00
_cell.angle_gamma   90.00
#
_symmetry.space_group_name_H-M   'P 1'
#
loop_
_entity.id
_entity.type
_entity.pdbx_description
1 polymer ?
#
loop_
_entity_poly.entity_id
_entity_poly.type
_entity_poly.pdbx_seq_one_letter_code
_entity_poly.pdbx_strand_id
1 'polypeptide(L)'
;MSDRPLTKNIVDHEGPTGIARYEARGGYSAVRDTIGKLDPNAVLDIIKDSNLRGRGGAGFPTGMKWSFVPKPDGKGHRYLVANADEMEPGTFKDRL
;
A
#
# COMPACT_ATOMS: atom_id res chain seq x y z
N MET A 1 -6.64 23.92 -4.08
CA MET A 1 -6.24 22.73 -4.83
C MET A 1 -6.05 21.58 -3.87
N SER A 2 -6.63 20.47 -4.18
CA SER A 2 -6.52 19.32 -3.31
C SER A 2 -5.33 18.46 -3.73
N ASP A 3 -4.60 17.99 -2.74
CA ASP A 3 -3.58 17.00 -2.93
C ASP A 3 -4.24 15.63 -3.12
N ARG A 4 -3.84 14.88 -4.14
CA ARG A 4 -4.42 13.57 -4.44
C ARG A 4 -3.32 12.51 -4.50
N PRO A 5 -2.76 12.13 -3.36
CA PRO A 5 -1.63 11.21 -3.34
C PRO A 5 -1.96 9.82 -3.89
N LEU A 6 -3.20 9.37 -3.76
CA LEU A 6 -3.59 8.03 -4.21
C LEU A 6 -4.03 7.98 -5.67
N THR A 7 -4.53 9.09 -6.21
CA THR A 7 -5.15 9.12 -7.54
C THR A 7 -4.47 10.05 -8.53
N LYS A 8 -3.32 10.60 -8.16
CA LYS A 8 -2.60 11.57 -9.00
C LYS A 8 -2.19 11.01 -10.37
N ASN A 9 -2.05 9.69 -10.47
CA ASN A 9 -1.65 9.04 -11.71
C ASN A 9 -2.83 8.68 -12.62
N ILE A 10 -4.05 8.94 -12.17
CA ILE A 10 -5.25 8.70 -12.98
C ILE A 10 -5.49 9.92 -13.85
N VAL A 11 -5.40 9.75 -15.16
CA VAL A 11 -5.65 10.81 -16.14
C VAL A 11 -6.83 10.38 -17.00
N ASP A 12 -7.89 11.20 -17.02
CA ASP A 12 -9.19 10.84 -17.61
C ASP A 12 -9.11 10.40 -19.07
N HIS A 13 -8.20 10.95 -19.85
CA HIS A 13 -8.14 10.71 -21.29
C HIS A 13 -7.16 9.61 -21.70
N GLU A 14 -6.45 9.03 -20.75
CA GLU A 14 -5.39 8.08 -21.05
C GLU A 14 -5.74 6.63 -20.76
N GLY A 15 -6.91 6.37 -20.13
CA GLY A 15 -7.26 5.05 -19.67
C GLY A 15 -6.34 4.56 -18.54
N PRO A 16 -6.21 3.24 -18.35
CA PRO A 16 -5.34 2.71 -17.30
C PRO A 16 -3.89 3.14 -17.49
N THR A 17 -3.22 3.45 -16.40
CA THR A 17 -1.82 3.86 -16.41
C THR A 17 -0.92 2.66 -16.66
N GLY A 18 -0.15 2.67 -17.74
CA GLY A 18 0.85 1.63 -18.02
C GLY A 18 2.05 1.74 -17.09
N ILE A 19 2.83 0.66 -17.01
CA ILE A 19 3.97 0.59 -16.08
C ILE A 19 5.04 1.63 -16.38
N ALA A 20 5.35 1.85 -17.66
CA ALA A 20 6.37 2.83 -18.04
C ALA A 20 5.98 4.25 -17.63
N ARG A 21 4.71 4.59 -17.81
CA ARG A 21 4.17 5.90 -17.44
C ARG A 21 4.14 6.06 -15.92
N TYR A 22 3.77 5.00 -15.22
CA TYR A 22 3.77 4.99 -13.76
C TYR A 22 5.17 5.21 -13.19
N GLU A 23 6.17 4.51 -13.73
CA GLU A 23 7.55 4.66 -13.28
C GLU A 23 8.09 6.06 -13.58
N ALA A 24 7.74 6.64 -14.72
CA ALA A 24 8.14 7.99 -15.08
C ALA A 24 7.60 9.05 -14.11
N ARG A 25 6.49 8.74 -13.43
CA ARG A 25 5.87 9.62 -12.44
C ARG A 25 6.30 9.33 -11.01
N GLY A 26 7.37 8.57 -10.82
CA GLY A 26 7.89 8.21 -9.50
C GLY A 26 7.33 6.92 -8.94
N GLY A 27 6.64 6.12 -9.74
CA GLY A 27 6.14 4.83 -9.30
C GLY A 27 7.26 3.90 -8.88
N TYR A 28 7.01 3.10 -7.85
CA TYR A 28 7.97 2.18 -7.24
C TYR A 28 9.19 2.84 -6.59
N SER A 29 9.22 4.17 -6.48
CA SER A 29 10.34 4.84 -5.83
C SER A 29 10.46 4.44 -4.36
N ALA A 30 9.34 4.27 -3.67
CA ALA A 30 9.36 3.82 -2.27
C ALA A 30 9.97 2.43 -2.15
N VAL A 31 9.69 1.52 -3.07
CA VAL A 31 10.27 0.18 -3.08
C VAL A 31 11.79 0.27 -3.27
N ARG A 32 12.24 1.08 -4.23
CA ARG A 32 13.67 1.25 -4.50
C ARG A 32 14.41 1.85 -3.32
N ASP A 33 13.77 2.78 -2.60
CA ASP A 33 14.36 3.45 -1.45
C ASP A 33 14.34 2.59 -0.19
N THR A 34 13.54 1.55 -0.16
CA THR A 34 13.30 0.73 1.03
C THR A 34 14.00 -0.62 0.98
N ILE A 35 13.84 -1.35 -0.12
CA ILE A 35 14.36 -2.72 -0.24
C ILE A 35 15.89 -2.68 -0.23
N GLY A 36 16.49 -3.41 0.71
CA GLY A 36 17.93 -3.47 0.86
C GLY A 36 18.56 -2.27 1.56
N LYS A 37 17.77 -1.22 1.87
CA LYS A 37 18.28 0.00 2.52
C LYS A 37 17.76 0.20 3.93
N LEU A 38 16.55 -0.29 4.23
CA LEU A 38 15.95 -0.17 5.55
C LEU A 38 15.71 -1.55 6.15
N ASP A 39 15.93 -1.63 7.46
CA ASP A 39 15.56 -2.81 8.22
C ASP A 39 14.02 -2.93 8.25
N PRO A 40 13.47 -4.16 8.16
CA PRO A 40 12.03 -4.34 8.27
C PRO A 40 11.39 -3.71 9.52
N ASN A 41 12.09 -3.72 10.65
CA ASN A 41 11.59 -3.09 11.86
C ASN A 41 11.49 -1.56 11.71
N ALA A 42 12.43 -0.95 10.99
CA ALA A 42 12.37 0.49 10.71
C ALA A 42 11.15 0.83 9.85
N VAL A 43 10.82 -0.03 8.87
CA VAL A 43 9.63 0.17 8.04
C VAL A 43 8.37 0.07 8.89
N LEU A 44 8.30 -0.90 9.80
CA LEU A 44 7.16 -1.02 10.71
C LEU A 44 6.99 0.24 11.56
N ASP A 45 8.08 0.79 12.07
CA ASP A 45 8.01 2.00 12.89
C ASP A 45 7.49 3.20 12.08
N ILE A 46 7.92 3.33 10.84
CA ILE A 46 7.44 4.40 9.96
C ILE A 46 5.93 4.27 9.76
N ILE A 47 5.44 3.06 9.50
CA ILE A 47 4.01 2.83 9.30
C ILE A 47 3.22 3.10 10.58
N LYS A 48 3.72 2.69 11.74
CA LYS A 48 3.09 2.99 13.02
C LYS A 48 2.99 4.50 13.26
N ASP A 49 4.07 5.21 13.01
CA ASP A 49 4.11 6.66 13.23
C ASP A 49 3.21 7.42 12.27
N SER A 50 2.91 6.85 11.10
CA SER A 50 2.01 7.48 10.14
C SER A 50 0.55 7.48 10.57
N ASN A 51 0.19 6.66 11.55
CA ASN A 51 -1.19 6.46 12.00
C ASN A 51 -2.12 5.93 10.91
N LEU A 52 -1.56 5.26 9.92
CA LEU A 52 -2.38 4.63 8.87
C LEU A 52 -3.29 3.57 9.49
N ARG A 53 -4.55 3.60 9.14
CA ARG A 53 -5.55 2.66 9.67
C ARG A 53 -6.24 1.92 8.53
N GLY A 54 -6.75 0.72 8.87
CA GLY A 54 -7.52 -0.06 7.92
C GLY A 54 -8.82 0.62 7.52
N ARG A 55 -9.32 0.28 6.36
CA ARG A 55 -10.57 0.81 5.80
C ARG A 55 -11.67 -0.24 5.72
N GLY A 56 -11.52 -1.34 6.45
CA GLY A 56 -12.51 -2.40 6.50
C GLY A 56 -13.63 -2.19 7.53
N GLY A 57 -13.71 -1.00 8.13
CA GLY A 57 -14.75 -0.66 9.10
C GLY A 57 -14.24 -0.54 10.53
N ALA A 58 -13.29 -1.36 10.95
CA ALA A 58 -12.77 -1.35 12.32
C ALA A 58 -11.73 -0.27 12.57
N GLY A 59 -11.11 0.27 11.52
CA GLY A 59 -10.08 1.29 11.66
C GLY A 59 -8.84 0.82 12.41
N PHE A 60 -8.50 -0.45 12.31
CA PHE A 60 -7.38 -1.02 13.06
C PHE A 60 -6.05 -0.42 12.57
N PRO A 61 -5.12 -0.07 13.49
CA PRO A 61 -3.84 0.49 13.08
C PRO A 61 -3.03 -0.48 12.22
N THR A 62 -2.67 -0.05 11.03
CA THR A 62 -1.99 -0.89 10.05
C THR A 62 -0.63 -1.37 10.53
N GLY A 63 0.16 -0.49 11.12
CA GLY A 63 1.49 -0.85 11.61
C GLY A 63 1.44 -1.91 12.70
N MET A 64 0.45 -1.82 13.60
CA MET A 64 0.26 -2.82 14.63
C MET A 64 -0.12 -4.17 14.03
N LYS A 65 -1.01 -4.17 13.06
CA LYS A 65 -1.41 -5.40 12.37
C LYS A 65 -0.23 -6.06 11.66
N TRP A 66 0.60 -5.28 11.02
CA TRP A 66 1.79 -5.80 10.36
C TRP A 66 2.78 -6.40 11.35
N SER A 67 2.85 -5.86 12.57
CA SER A 67 3.75 -6.38 13.59
C SER A 67 3.37 -7.79 14.06
N PHE A 68 2.12 -8.22 13.81
CA PHE A 68 1.65 -9.56 14.14
C PHE A 68 2.09 -10.62 13.13
N VAL A 69 2.60 -10.22 11.98
CA VAL A 69 3.09 -11.17 10.97
C VAL A 69 4.32 -11.90 11.53
N PRO A 70 4.32 -13.24 11.56
CA PRO A 70 5.46 -13.99 12.08
C PRO A 70 6.73 -13.70 11.29
N LYS A 71 7.87 -13.69 11.97
CA LYS A 71 9.15 -13.49 11.30
C LYS A 71 9.46 -14.67 10.38
N PRO A 72 10.22 -14.44 9.29
CA PRO A 72 10.61 -15.53 8.40
C PRO A 72 11.39 -16.62 9.15
N ASP A 73 10.99 -17.86 8.91
CA ASP A 73 11.66 -19.02 9.50
C ASP A 73 12.54 -19.77 8.50
N GLY A 74 12.63 -19.26 7.28
CA GLY A 74 13.39 -19.89 6.20
C GLY A 74 12.70 -21.09 5.57
N LYS A 75 11.47 -21.38 5.96
CA LYS A 75 10.71 -22.53 5.46
C LYS A 75 9.50 -22.06 4.65
N GLY A 76 9.38 -22.57 3.43
CA GLY A 76 8.25 -22.29 2.58
C GLY A 76 8.23 -20.87 2.04
N HIS A 77 7.16 -20.57 1.32
CA HIS A 77 6.97 -19.27 0.69
C HIS A 77 5.90 -18.46 1.42
N ARG A 78 6.02 -17.14 1.35
CA ARG A 78 5.00 -16.23 1.84
C ARG A 78 4.45 -15.43 0.68
N TYR A 79 3.16 -15.15 0.74
CA TYR A 79 2.46 -14.47 -0.34
C TYR A 79 1.81 -13.20 0.17
N LEU A 80 1.84 -12.17 -0.65
CA LEU A 80 1.11 -10.93 -0.41
C LEU A 80 -0.10 -10.91 -1.32
N VAL A 81 -1.27 -10.75 -0.73
CA VAL A 81 -2.52 -10.66 -1.49
C VAL A 81 -3.10 -9.27 -1.28
N ALA A 82 -3.29 -8.55 -2.38
CA ALA A 82 -3.97 -7.26 -2.35
C ALA A 82 -5.46 -7.50 -2.58
N ASN A 83 -6.27 -7.21 -1.56
CA ASN A 83 -7.71 -7.39 -1.65
C ASN A 83 -8.34 -6.16 -2.31
N ALA A 84 -8.93 -6.36 -3.49
CA ALA A 84 -9.64 -5.31 -4.21
C ALA A 84 -11.12 -5.67 -4.40
N ASP A 85 -11.64 -6.60 -3.60
CA ASP A 85 -13.03 -7.02 -3.65
C ASP A 85 -13.89 -6.13 -2.75
N GLU A 86 -14.79 -5.35 -3.35
CA GLU A 86 -15.63 -4.39 -2.64
C GLU A 86 -17.02 -4.99 -2.45
N MET A 87 -17.25 -5.55 -1.26
CA MET A 87 -18.49 -6.24 -0.93
C MET A 87 -19.47 -5.40 -0.12
N GLU A 88 -19.02 -4.27 0.44
CA GLU A 88 -19.88 -3.46 1.30
C GLU A 88 -20.79 -2.55 0.48
N PRO A 89 -22.12 -2.61 0.68
CA PRO A 89 -23.03 -1.73 -0.05
C PRO A 89 -22.75 -0.25 0.24
N GLY A 90 -22.83 0.57 -0.81
CA GLY A 90 -22.66 2.00 -0.68
C GLY A 90 -21.24 2.50 -0.61
N THR A 91 -20.25 1.60 -0.75
CA THR A 91 -18.84 2.00 -0.77
C THR A 91 -18.25 1.82 -2.17
N PHE A 92 -17.16 2.53 -2.43
CA PHE A 92 -16.37 2.33 -3.66
C PHE A 92 -14.89 2.59 -3.39
N LYS A 93 -14.47 2.34 -2.17
CA LYS A 93 -13.09 2.55 -1.75
C LYS A 93 -12.09 1.71 -2.54
N ASP A 94 -12.51 0.52 -2.98
CA ASP A 94 -11.64 -0.42 -3.68
C ASP A 94 -11.59 -0.15 -5.19
N ARG A 95 -12.39 0.78 -5.68
CA ARG A 95 -12.45 1.13 -7.10
C ARG A 95 -11.48 2.27 -7.48
N LEU A 96 -10.91 2.91 -6.50
CA LEU A 96 -10.03 4.08 -6.71
C LEU A 96 -8.55 3.69 -6.96
#